data_230c40c98444322162029011a4359cf1
#
_entry.id   230c40c98444322162029011a4359cf1
#
_cell.length_a   1.000
_cell.length_b   1.000
_cell.length_c   1.000
_cell.angle_alpha   90.00
_cell.angle_beta   90.00
_cell.angle_gamma   90.00
#
_symmetry.space_group_name_H-M   'P 1'
#
loop_
_entity.id
_entity.type
_entity.pdbx_description
1 polymer ?
#
loop_
_entity_poly.entity_id
_entity_poly.type
_entity_poly.pdbx_seq_one_letter_code
_entity_poly.pdbx_strand_id
1 'polypeptide(L)'
;MANYPNFDLNNPRDMSAYYSEEQLAAFKKDSTQEMDALNKLWQNFCVTHTYEPGSVQKPFTVACGLDTGTLTTDMTFLCDGYEMFGGEKVSCVNRSGHGIETLEKALMDSCNDALMQMSYKIGAENFLYYQSVFGFGQKTGIDLPGEANTSTLMYTLDNIKPVDLATNVFGQNYN
;
A
#
# COMPACT_ATOMS: atom_id res chain seq x y z
N MET A 1 -8.41 -16.31 2.55
CA MET A 1 -8.85 -14.90 2.42
C MET A 1 -10.37 -14.89 2.24
N ALA A 2 -11.10 -14.01 2.92
CA ALA A 2 -12.55 -13.88 2.77
C ALA A 2 -12.88 -12.47 2.26
N ASN A 3 -13.87 -12.36 1.36
CA ASN A 3 -14.36 -11.11 0.82
C ASN A 3 -15.83 -10.90 1.21
N TYR A 4 -16.20 -9.66 1.51
CA TYR A 4 -17.58 -9.27 1.79
C TYR A 4 -17.86 -7.88 1.17
N PRO A 5 -18.96 -7.70 0.44
CA PRO A 5 -20.00 -8.69 0.16
C PRO A 5 -19.51 -9.86 -0.68
N ASN A 6 -20.25 -10.97 -0.67
CA ASN A 6 -20.01 -12.14 -1.51
C ASN A 6 -21.33 -12.57 -2.18
N PHE A 7 -21.26 -13.51 -3.08
CA PHE A 7 -22.44 -14.03 -3.79
C PHE A 7 -22.41 -15.54 -3.92
N ASP A 8 -23.59 -16.16 -4.08
CA ASP A 8 -23.71 -17.56 -4.38
C ASP A 8 -23.42 -17.81 -5.87
N LEU A 9 -22.41 -18.63 -6.17
CA LEU A 9 -22.06 -19.02 -7.55
C LEU A 9 -23.19 -19.74 -8.28
N ASN A 10 -24.11 -20.40 -7.56
CA ASN A 10 -25.28 -21.03 -8.16
C ASN A 10 -26.42 -20.04 -8.47
N ASN A 11 -26.41 -18.89 -7.80
CA ASN A 11 -27.38 -17.82 -8.03
C ASN A 11 -26.70 -16.45 -8.00
N PRO A 12 -25.80 -16.14 -8.96
CA PRO A 12 -24.91 -14.99 -8.89
C PRO A 12 -25.62 -13.64 -9.03
N ARG A 13 -26.88 -13.62 -9.43
CA ARG A 13 -27.68 -12.40 -9.56
C ARG A 13 -28.57 -12.13 -8.35
N ASP A 14 -28.55 -12.98 -7.33
CA ASP A 14 -29.32 -12.74 -6.11
C ASP A 14 -28.65 -11.67 -5.24
N MET A 15 -29.31 -10.56 -5.12
CA MET A 15 -28.89 -9.40 -4.32
C MET A 15 -29.72 -9.25 -3.05
N SER A 16 -30.62 -10.19 -2.73
CA SER A 16 -31.59 -10.08 -1.63
C SER A 16 -30.95 -9.97 -0.25
N ALA A 17 -29.71 -10.48 -0.08
CA ALA A 17 -28.97 -10.37 1.17
C ALA A 17 -28.42 -8.95 1.44
N TYR A 18 -28.36 -8.07 0.43
CA TYR A 18 -27.64 -6.79 0.49
C TYR A 18 -28.50 -5.58 0.19
N TYR A 19 -29.66 -5.77 -0.44
CA TYR A 19 -30.56 -4.68 -0.86
C TYR A 19 -31.98 -4.93 -0.39
N SER A 20 -32.70 -3.86 -0.03
CA SER A 20 -34.10 -3.93 0.35
C SER A 20 -34.99 -4.31 -0.84
N GLU A 21 -36.22 -4.79 -0.55
CA GLU A 21 -37.20 -5.11 -1.60
C GLU A 21 -37.52 -3.88 -2.49
N GLU A 22 -37.55 -2.68 -1.90
CA GLU A 22 -37.76 -1.44 -2.63
C GLU A 22 -36.61 -1.14 -3.59
N GLN A 23 -35.36 -1.32 -3.16
CA GLN A 23 -34.17 -1.17 -4.01
C GLN A 23 -34.14 -2.21 -5.13
N LEU A 24 -34.45 -3.47 -4.82
CA LEU A 24 -34.54 -4.53 -5.82
C LEU A 24 -35.63 -4.27 -6.85
N ALA A 25 -36.76 -3.70 -6.42
CA ALA A 25 -37.83 -3.30 -7.34
C ALA A 25 -37.44 -2.08 -8.23
N ALA A 26 -36.62 -1.19 -7.71
CA ALA A 26 -36.05 -0.08 -8.49
C ALA A 26 -35.05 -0.59 -9.56
N PHE A 27 -34.15 -1.49 -9.20
CA PHE A 27 -33.20 -2.10 -10.13
C PHE A 27 -33.87 -2.81 -11.30
N LYS A 28 -34.98 -3.53 -11.07
CA LYS A 28 -35.76 -4.15 -12.16
C LYS A 28 -36.32 -3.17 -13.18
N LYS A 29 -36.42 -1.88 -12.84
CA LYS A 29 -36.90 -0.82 -13.73
C LYS A 29 -35.77 -0.10 -14.44
N ASP A 30 -34.57 -0.21 -13.99
CA ASP A 30 -33.36 0.43 -14.53
C ASP A 30 -32.21 -0.59 -14.61
N SER A 31 -32.02 -1.10 -15.83
CA SER A 31 -31.00 -2.13 -16.08
C SER A 31 -29.57 -1.64 -15.84
N THR A 32 -29.31 -0.33 -15.92
CA THR A 32 -28.00 0.25 -15.63
C THR A 32 -27.70 0.19 -14.14
N GLN A 33 -28.68 0.61 -13.31
CA GLN A 33 -28.55 0.53 -11.87
C GLN A 33 -28.45 -0.92 -11.38
N GLU A 34 -29.20 -1.85 -12.01
CA GLU A 34 -29.09 -3.28 -11.70
C GLU A 34 -27.67 -3.79 -11.99
N MET A 35 -27.12 -3.49 -13.16
CA MET A 35 -25.77 -3.92 -13.54
C MET A 35 -24.70 -3.31 -12.65
N ASP A 36 -24.83 -2.06 -12.26
CA ASP A 36 -23.90 -1.41 -11.34
C ASP A 36 -23.91 -2.07 -9.96
N ALA A 37 -25.09 -2.43 -9.45
CA ALA A 37 -25.25 -3.14 -8.20
C ALA A 37 -24.63 -4.56 -8.27
N LEU A 38 -24.89 -5.29 -9.35
CA LEU A 38 -24.31 -6.61 -9.60
C LEU A 38 -22.78 -6.54 -9.74
N ASN A 39 -22.25 -5.59 -10.48
CA ASN A 39 -20.81 -5.39 -10.63
C ASN A 39 -20.14 -5.15 -9.26
N LYS A 40 -20.76 -4.36 -8.40
CA LYS A 40 -20.25 -4.17 -7.01
C LYS A 40 -20.29 -5.45 -6.20
N LEU A 41 -21.34 -6.26 -6.34
CA LEU A 41 -21.47 -7.54 -5.65
C LEU A 41 -20.42 -8.55 -6.12
N TRP A 42 -20.16 -8.60 -7.42
CA TRP A 42 -19.23 -9.54 -8.02
C TRP A 42 -17.75 -9.17 -7.85
N GLN A 43 -17.47 -7.90 -7.51
CA GLN A 43 -16.10 -7.45 -7.30
C GLN A 43 -15.47 -8.14 -6.08
N ASN A 44 -14.29 -8.71 -6.29
CA ASN A 44 -13.40 -9.09 -5.20
C ASN A 44 -12.41 -7.96 -4.96
N PHE A 45 -12.66 -7.13 -3.93
CA PHE A 45 -11.83 -5.94 -3.68
C PHE A 45 -10.35 -6.30 -3.45
N CYS A 46 -10.04 -7.48 -2.94
CA CYS A 46 -8.65 -7.95 -2.78
C CYS A 46 -7.90 -8.12 -4.11
N VAL A 47 -8.63 -8.13 -5.23
CA VAL A 47 -8.10 -8.30 -6.58
C VAL A 47 -8.29 -7.03 -7.41
N THR A 48 -9.45 -6.38 -7.26
CA THR A 48 -9.89 -5.28 -8.14
C THR A 48 -9.51 -3.89 -7.62
N HIS A 49 -9.15 -3.76 -6.33
CA HIS A 49 -8.83 -2.47 -5.73
C HIS A 49 -7.36 -2.35 -5.40
N THR A 50 -6.88 -1.12 -5.46
CA THR A 50 -5.52 -0.74 -5.02
C THR A 50 -5.62 0.13 -3.78
N TYR A 51 -4.60 0.10 -2.95
CA TYR A 51 -4.49 0.95 -1.78
C TYR A 51 -3.02 1.17 -1.42
N GLU A 52 -2.74 2.25 -0.72
CA GLU A 52 -1.42 2.49 -0.16
C GLU A 52 -1.17 1.52 1.00
N PRO A 53 -0.10 0.72 0.99
CA PRO A 53 0.12 -0.32 1.99
C PRO A 53 0.35 0.23 3.41
N GLY A 54 0.81 1.48 3.52
CA GLY A 54 1.16 2.06 4.81
C GLY A 54 2.26 1.28 5.51
N SER A 55 2.20 1.18 6.83
CA SER A 55 3.27 0.59 7.65
C SER A 55 3.58 -0.88 7.37
N VAL A 56 2.74 -1.61 6.63
CA VAL A 56 3.09 -2.98 6.19
C VAL A 56 4.19 -3.00 5.14
N GLN A 57 4.51 -1.85 4.54
CA GLN A 57 5.66 -1.66 3.66
C GLN A 57 7.01 -1.73 4.40
N LYS A 58 7.07 -1.30 5.66
CA LYS A 58 8.33 -1.12 6.40
C LYS A 58 9.20 -2.37 6.49
N PRO A 59 8.67 -3.58 6.74
CA PRO A 59 9.46 -4.81 6.68
C PRO A 59 10.17 -5.03 5.34
N PHE A 60 9.50 -4.70 4.21
CA PHE A 60 10.09 -4.82 2.88
C PHE A 60 11.23 -3.82 2.68
N THR A 61 11.07 -2.58 3.16
CA THR A 61 12.11 -1.55 3.14
C THR A 61 13.33 -1.98 3.95
N VAL A 62 13.12 -2.49 5.16
CA VAL A 62 14.22 -2.97 6.02
C VAL A 62 14.90 -4.19 5.39
N ALA A 63 14.14 -5.13 4.83
CA ALA A 63 14.70 -6.28 4.12
C ALA A 63 15.59 -5.85 2.93
N CYS A 64 15.14 -4.87 2.15
CA CYS A 64 15.95 -4.27 1.08
C CYS A 64 17.29 -3.71 1.61
N GLY A 65 17.23 -2.93 2.68
CA GLY A 65 18.43 -2.33 3.27
C GLY A 65 19.42 -3.35 3.83
N LEU A 66 18.92 -4.40 4.46
CA LEU A 66 19.75 -5.47 5.01
C LEU A 66 20.37 -6.32 3.91
N ASP A 67 19.62 -6.70 2.89
CA ASP A 67 20.10 -7.55 1.80
C ASP A 67 21.10 -6.83 0.90
N THR A 68 20.93 -5.51 0.70
CA THR A 68 21.90 -4.67 -0.02
C THR A 68 23.13 -4.28 0.82
N GLY A 69 23.12 -4.57 2.13
CA GLY A 69 24.17 -4.16 3.06
C GLY A 69 24.19 -2.64 3.33
N THR A 70 23.19 -1.88 2.89
CA THR A 70 23.07 -0.44 3.16
C THR A 70 22.57 -0.15 4.58
N LEU A 71 21.91 -1.13 5.19
CA LEU A 71 21.55 -1.15 6.61
C LEU A 71 22.21 -2.33 7.31
N THR A 72 22.55 -2.12 8.59
CA THR A 72 23.06 -3.18 9.48
C THR A 72 22.30 -3.15 10.80
N THR A 73 22.25 -4.28 11.51
CA THR A 73 21.44 -4.42 12.72
C THR A 73 21.92 -3.59 13.91
N ASP A 74 23.16 -3.09 13.87
CA ASP A 74 23.77 -2.22 14.88
C ASP A 74 23.51 -0.72 14.61
N MET A 75 22.92 -0.37 13.47
CA MET A 75 22.59 1.01 13.17
C MET A 75 21.52 1.55 14.10
N THR A 76 21.64 2.85 14.39
CA THR A 76 20.66 3.61 15.16
C THR A 76 20.22 4.86 14.38
N PHE A 77 19.02 5.33 14.66
CA PHE A 77 18.37 6.47 14.05
C PHE A 77 17.81 7.36 15.14
N LEU A 78 17.94 8.68 14.98
CA LEU A 78 17.34 9.63 15.91
C LEU A 78 15.99 10.09 15.37
N CYS A 79 14.92 9.71 16.06
CA CYS A 79 13.60 10.22 15.75
C CYS A 79 13.30 11.44 16.63
N ASP A 80 13.31 12.62 16.04
CA ASP A 80 12.87 13.87 16.66
C ASP A 80 11.45 14.29 16.23
N GLY A 81 10.77 13.40 15.47
CA GLY A 81 9.38 13.53 15.09
C GLY A 81 9.14 13.99 13.65
N TYR A 82 10.17 14.30 12.87
CA TYR A 82 10.03 14.67 11.46
C TYR A 82 11.37 14.65 10.73
N GLU A 83 11.30 14.65 9.42
CA GLU A 83 12.43 14.90 8.51
C GLU A 83 12.10 15.99 7.50
N MET A 84 13.12 16.65 6.96
CA MET A 84 12.99 17.71 5.96
C MET A 84 13.47 17.23 4.58
N PHE A 85 12.60 17.27 3.59
CA PHE A 85 12.90 16.90 2.21
C PHE A 85 12.61 18.07 1.26
N GLY A 86 13.66 18.67 0.70
CA GLY A 86 13.48 19.75 -0.27
C GLY A 86 12.72 20.98 0.24
N GLY A 87 12.71 21.19 1.56
CA GLY A 87 11.95 22.26 2.21
C GLY A 87 10.58 21.85 2.73
N GLU A 88 10.14 20.63 2.42
CA GLU A 88 8.89 20.06 2.93
C GLU A 88 9.13 19.25 4.21
N LYS A 89 8.25 19.42 5.19
CA LYS A 89 8.28 18.72 6.47
C LYS A 89 7.42 17.45 6.38
N VAL A 90 8.05 16.29 6.52
CA VAL A 90 7.36 15.00 6.65
C VAL A 90 7.41 14.54 8.10
N SER A 91 6.26 14.37 8.72
CA SER A 91 6.18 14.09 10.16
C SER A 91 6.10 12.60 10.46
N CYS A 92 6.71 12.20 11.58
CA CYS A 92 6.47 10.91 12.20
C CYS A 92 5.06 10.86 12.83
N VAL A 93 4.56 9.65 13.07
CA VAL A 93 3.32 9.43 13.83
C VAL A 93 3.45 10.02 15.24
N ASN A 94 4.59 9.77 15.90
CA ASN A 94 4.94 10.45 17.13
C ASN A 94 5.68 11.75 16.82
N ARG A 95 4.94 12.87 16.86
CA ARG A 95 5.49 14.21 16.56
C ARG A 95 6.46 14.74 17.59
N SER A 96 6.49 14.14 18.78
CA SER A 96 7.46 14.46 19.84
C SER A 96 8.77 13.68 19.70
N GLY A 97 8.82 12.76 18.73
CA GLY A 97 9.94 11.86 18.52
C GLY A 97 9.92 10.63 19.41
N HIS A 98 10.54 9.56 18.95
CA HIS A 98 10.75 8.32 19.72
C HIS A 98 12.14 8.32 20.41
N GLY A 99 12.99 9.30 20.09
CA GLY A 99 14.38 9.33 20.53
C GLY A 99 15.27 8.42 19.68
N ILE A 100 16.31 7.83 20.31
CA ILE A 100 17.22 6.92 19.61
C ILE A 100 16.56 5.56 19.42
N GLU A 101 16.49 5.11 18.19
CA GLU A 101 15.89 3.85 17.80
C GLU A 101 16.91 2.95 17.11
N THR A 102 16.99 1.68 17.52
CA THR A 102 17.61 0.63 16.72
C THR A 102 16.71 0.28 15.54
N LEU A 103 17.24 -0.43 14.55
CA LEU A 103 16.47 -0.92 13.41
C LEU A 103 15.24 -1.75 13.84
N GLU A 104 15.42 -2.63 14.84
CA GLU A 104 14.33 -3.43 15.42
C GLU A 104 13.28 -2.54 16.08
N LYS A 105 13.72 -1.60 16.92
CA LYS A 105 12.82 -0.69 17.65
C LYS A 105 12.05 0.22 16.71
N ALA A 106 12.67 0.71 15.63
CA ALA A 106 12.02 1.50 14.60
C ALA A 106 10.85 0.75 13.91
N LEU A 107 10.98 -0.57 13.72
CA LEU A 107 9.88 -1.41 13.23
C LEU A 107 8.80 -1.63 14.31
N MET A 108 9.19 -1.90 15.56
CA MET A 108 8.25 -2.12 16.65
C MET A 108 7.39 -0.89 16.93
N ASP A 109 8.00 0.29 16.96
CA ASP A 109 7.34 1.57 17.21
C ASP A 109 6.70 2.15 15.93
N SER A 110 6.85 1.44 14.81
CA SER A 110 6.39 1.90 13.49
C SER A 110 6.85 3.33 13.15
N CYS A 111 8.11 3.63 13.44
CA CYS A 111 8.68 4.97 13.32
C CYS A 111 8.86 5.39 11.87
N ASN A 112 8.10 6.38 11.39
CA ASN A 112 8.25 6.89 10.02
C ASN A 112 9.56 7.65 9.84
N ASP A 113 9.98 8.41 10.86
CA ASP A 113 11.20 9.20 10.83
C ASP A 113 12.44 8.32 10.62
N ALA A 114 12.61 7.26 11.42
CA ALA A 114 13.69 6.31 11.22
C ALA A 114 13.68 5.69 9.81
N LEU A 115 12.50 5.36 9.26
CA LEU A 115 12.37 4.83 7.89
C LEU A 115 12.78 5.88 6.84
N MET A 116 12.43 7.15 7.05
CA MET A 116 12.88 8.24 6.19
C MET A 116 14.40 8.38 6.19
N GLN A 117 15.04 8.29 7.36
CA GLN A 117 16.51 8.29 7.46
C GLN A 117 17.12 7.04 6.77
N MET A 118 16.46 5.88 6.86
CA MET A 118 16.88 4.67 6.14
C MET A 118 16.81 4.89 4.62
N SER A 119 15.84 5.66 4.11
CA SER A 119 15.70 5.92 2.68
C SER A 119 16.95 6.57 2.07
N TYR A 120 17.61 7.48 2.80
CA TYR A 120 18.87 8.10 2.37
C TYR A 120 20.02 7.09 2.20
N LYS A 121 20.03 6.04 3.04
CA LYS A 121 21.06 5.00 2.99
C LYS A 121 20.79 3.97 1.90
N ILE A 122 19.52 3.58 1.73
CA ILE A 122 19.09 2.60 0.74
C ILE A 122 19.20 3.17 -0.67
N GLY A 123 18.73 4.42 -0.86
CA GLY A 123 18.67 5.09 -2.16
C GLY A 123 17.53 4.58 -3.05
N ALA A 124 17.16 5.40 -4.03
CA ALA A 124 16.03 5.12 -4.92
C ALA A 124 16.24 3.87 -5.76
N GLU A 125 17.46 3.66 -6.28
CA GLU A 125 17.78 2.53 -7.15
C GLU A 125 17.52 1.19 -6.44
N ASN A 126 18.10 0.99 -5.26
CA ASN A 126 17.90 -0.23 -4.48
C ASN A 126 16.44 -0.40 -4.09
N PHE A 127 15.80 0.66 -3.61
CA PHE A 127 14.42 0.60 -3.16
C PHE A 127 13.45 0.19 -4.28
N LEU A 128 13.51 0.85 -5.44
CA LEU A 128 12.67 0.54 -6.59
C LEU A 128 12.95 -0.85 -7.17
N TYR A 129 14.23 -1.25 -7.20
CA TYR A 129 14.60 -2.61 -7.61
C TYR A 129 13.93 -3.65 -6.71
N TYR A 130 14.00 -3.48 -5.39
CA TYR A 130 13.39 -4.42 -4.43
C TYR A 130 11.87 -4.39 -4.44
N GLN A 131 11.23 -3.23 -4.68
CA GLN A 131 9.79 -3.22 -4.95
C GLN A 131 9.44 -4.16 -6.10
N SER A 132 10.21 -4.12 -7.18
CA SER A 132 10.03 -5.01 -8.32
C SER A 132 10.29 -6.49 -7.96
N VAL A 133 11.33 -6.79 -7.16
CA VAL A 133 11.63 -8.15 -6.68
C VAL A 133 10.48 -8.72 -5.83
N PHE A 134 9.86 -7.89 -4.99
CA PHE A 134 8.70 -8.27 -4.19
C PHE A 134 7.39 -8.30 -4.99
N GLY A 135 7.41 -7.96 -6.28
CA GLY A 135 6.26 -8.04 -7.17
C GLY A 135 5.35 -6.81 -7.16
N PHE A 136 5.74 -5.70 -6.53
CA PHE A 136 4.99 -4.45 -6.63
C PHE A 136 4.91 -3.99 -8.08
N GLY A 137 3.74 -3.51 -8.48
CA GLY A 137 3.48 -3.08 -9.86
C GLY A 137 3.30 -4.21 -10.88
N GLN A 138 3.37 -5.48 -10.46
CA GLN A 138 3.26 -6.64 -11.33
C GLN A 138 1.93 -7.37 -11.13
N LYS A 139 1.48 -8.09 -12.17
CA LYS A 139 0.35 -9.00 -12.06
C LYS A 139 0.73 -10.19 -11.16
N THR A 140 -0.18 -10.55 -10.24
CA THR A 140 0.05 -11.69 -9.33
C THR A 140 -0.13 -13.05 -10.01
N GLY A 141 -0.81 -13.09 -11.16
CA GLY A 141 -1.19 -14.32 -11.84
C GLY A 141 -2.37 -15.04 -11.18
N ILE A 142 -3.13 -14.35 -10.31
CA ILE A 142 -4.35 -14.92 -9.72
C ILE A 142 -5.37 -15.26 -10.83
N ASP A 143 -5.95 -16.44 -10.76
CA ASP A 143 -6.97 -16.91 -11.71
C ASP A 143 -8.37 -16.34 -11.34
N LEU A 144 -8.45 -15.01 -11.32
CA LEU A 144 -9.70 -14.26 -11.10
C LEU A 144 -9.76 -13.07 -12.06
N PRO A 145 -10.96 -12.72 -12.57
CA PRO A 145 -11.11 -11.57 -13.44
C PRO A 145 -10.96 -10.26 -12.67
N GLY A 146 -10.53 -9.21 -13.38
CA GLY A 146 -10.55 -7.84 -12.86
C GLY A 146 -9.35 -7.48 -11.97
N GLU A 147 -8.27 -8.24 -12.01
CA GLU A 147 -7.04 -7.85 -11.28
C GLU A 147 -6.59 -6.44 -11.68
N ALA A 148 -6.46 -5.57 -10.68
CA ALA A 148 -6.05 -4.20 -10.88
C ALA A 148 -4.66 -4.10 -11.52
N ASN A 149 -4.48 -3.13 -12.41
CA ASN A 149 -3.17 -2.82 -12.95
C ASN A 149 -2.49 -1.76 -12.07
N THR A 150 -1.45 -2.15 -11.36
CA THR A 150 -0.70 -1.29 -10.44
C THR A 150 0.61 -0.76 -11.05
N SER A 151 0.95 -1.13 -12.28
CA SER A 151 2.22 -0.74 -12.91
C SER A 151 2.39 0.78 -13.05
N THR A 152 1.29 1.51 -13.30
CA THR A 152 1.28 2.96 -13.44
C THR A 152 1.29 3.71 -12.11
N LEU A 153 1.11 3.00 -10.99
CA LEU A 153 1.14 3.55 -9.64
C LEU A 153 2.54 3.49 -9.01
N MET A 154 3.51 2.93 -9.73
CA MET A 154 4.87 2.78 -9.25
C MET A 154 5.76 3.90 -9.79
N TYR A 155 6.60 4.45 -8.90
CA TYR A 155 7.65 5.37 -9.33
C TYR A 155 8.73 4.65 -10.14
N THR A 156 9.42 5.44 -10.97
CA THR A 156 10.63 5.04 -11.70
C THR A 156 11.79 5.95 -11.29
N LEU A 157 13.03 5.58 -11.64
CA LEU A 157 14.18 6.43 -11.36
C LEU A 157 14.08 7.82 -11.99
N ASP A 158 13.34 7.93 -13.11
CA ASP A 158 13.20 9.20 -13.84
C ASP A 158 12.23 10.17 -13.17
N ASN A 159 11.32 9.69 -12.34
CA ASN A 159 10.25 10.54 -11.78
C ASN A 159 10.20 10.60 -10.24
N ILE A 160 10.89 9.71 -9.53
CA ILE A 160 10.90 9.71 -8.06
C ILE A 160 11.72 10.89 -7.51
N LYS A 161 11.10 11.69 -6.66
CA LYS A 161 11.78 12.77 -5.93
C LYS A 161 12.20 12.29 -4.54
N PRO A 162 13.12 12.99 -3.87
CA PRO A 162 13.53 12.63 -2.50
C PRO A 162 12.38 12.50 -1.51
N VAL A 163 11.37 13.37 -1.58
CA VAL A 163 10.19 13.30 -0.71
C VAL A 163 9.31 12.09 -1.02
N ASP A 164 9.21 11.71 -2.31
CA ASP A 164 8.44 10.54 -2.73
C ASP A 164 9.10 9.26 -2.20
N LEU A 165 10.44 9.14 -2.33
CA LEU A 165 11.18 8.03 -1.76
C LEU A 165 10.99 7.96 -0.24
N ALA A 166 11.12 9.10 0.45
CA ALA A 166 11.00 9.21 1.90
C ALA A 166 9.63 8.77 2.43
N THR A 167 8.56 9.00 1.68
CA THR A 167 7.20 8.59 2.06
C THR A 167 6.87 7.17 1.57
N ASN A 168 7.43 6.77 0.44
CA ASN A 168 7.20 5.46 -0.14
C ASN A 168 7.81 4.32 0.71
N VAL A 169 8.95 4.57 1.39
CA VAL A 169 9.60 3.58 2.29
C VAL A 169 8.73 3.15 3.47
N PHE A 170 7.73 3.95 3.85
CA PHE A 170 6.74 3.57 4.85
C PHE A 170 5.32 3.40 4.28
N GLY A 171 5.22 3.27 2.95
CA GLY A 171 4.02 2.82 2.25
C GLY A 171 2.99 3.87 1.94
N GLN A 172 3.40 5.13 1.79
CA GLN A 172 2.55 6.24 1.38
C GLN A 172 3.07 6.91 0.11
N ASN A 173 2.20 7.76 -0.51
CA ASN A 173 2.54 8.55 -1.68
C ASN A 173 3.01 7.69 -2.86
N TYR A 174 2.22 6.68 -3.21
CA TYR A 174 2.34 6.01 -4.50
C TYR A 174 1.77 6.91 -5.62
N ASN A 175 2.23 6.70 -6.86
CA ASN A 175 1.91 7.57 -8.00
C ASN A 175 0.44 7.45 -8.43
#